data_fe0c7312b24c624d6c6aeb03721e2944
#
_entry.id   fe0c7312b24c624d6c6aeb03721e2944
#
_cell.length_a   1.000
_cell.length_b   1.000
_cell.length_c   1.000
_cell.angle_alpha   90.00
_cell.angle_beta   90.00
_cell.angle_gamma   90.00
#
_symmetry.space_group_name_H-M   'P 1'
#
loop_
_entity.id
_entity.type
_entity.pdbx_description
1 polymer ?
#
loop_
_entity_poly.entity_id
_entity_poly.type
_entity_poly.pdbx_seq_one_letter_code
_entity_poly.pdbx_strand_id
1 'polypeptide(L)'
;MSTLEYNTERTKLIIPEYGRHIHQMIDQAVAIKNKEERNKMAKAIIGVMGNLNPHLRDVPDFQHKLWAQLFIMSNFELDVDSPFEKPSKELYVNSKPNKLEYPQSYPKYRFYGNNIKKMIDIALGWEDGELKDLSLIHI
;
A
#
# COMPACT_ATOMS: atom_id res chain seq x y z
N MET A 1 15.45 -26.76 30.37
CA MET A 1 15.98 -26.97 29.02
C MET A 1 15.12 -26.12 28.10
N SER A 2 15.67 -25.09 27.46
CA SER A 2 14.93 -24.35 26.45
C SER A 2 14.75 -25.24 25.22
N THR A 3 13.56 -25.70 24.98
CA THR A 3 13.22 -26.38 23.73
C THR A 3 13.42 -25.39 22.58
N LEU A 4 14.32 -25.70 21.67
CA LEU A 4 14.52 -24.94 20.44
C LEU A 4 13.24 -25.07 19.62
N GLU A 5 12.47 -23.98 19.54
CA GLU A 5 11.28 -23.91 18.71
C GLU A 5 11.67 -23.53 17.29
N TYR A 6 11.19 -24.30 16.31
CA TYR A 6 11.35 -23.96 14.90
C TYR A 6 10.35 -22.87 14.49
N ASN A 7 10.74 -22.01 13.57
CA ASN A 7 9.88 -20.93 13.05
C ASN A 7 8.59 -21.46 12.38
N THR A 8 8.63 -22.69 11.87
CA THR A 8 7.48 -23.36 11.25
C THR A 8 6.39 -23.73 12.24
N GLU A 9 6.74 -23.89 13.53
CA GLU A 9 5.82 -24.23 14.62
C GLU A 9 5.20 -23.01 15.28
N ARG A 10 5.77 -21.83 15.03
CA ARG A 10 5.30 -20.56 15.60
C ARG A 10 4.14 -19.97 14.81
N THR A 11 3.35 -19.14 15.45
CA THR A 11 2.26 -18.38 14.80
C THR A 11 2.78 -17.57 13.61
N LYS A 12 2.00 -17.51 12.54
CA LYS A 12 2.33 -16.70 11.36
C LYS A 12 2.33 -15.23 11.74
N LEU A 13 3.32 -14.50 11.22
CA LEU A 13 3.38 -13.04 11.36
C LEU A 13 2.38 -12.39 10.40
N ILE A 14 1.66 -11.39 10.88
CA ILE A 14 0.71 -10.62 10.06
C ILE A 14 1.48 -9.75 9.07
N ILE A 15 2.50 -9.02 9.56
CA ILE A 15 3.43 -8.25 8.72
C ILE A 15 4.85 -8.75 9.02
N PRO A 16 5.39 -9.67 8.19
CA PRO A 16 6.70 -10.29 8.45
C PRO A 16 7.87 -9.30 8.45
N GLU A 17 7.74 -8.17 7.75
CA GLU A 17 8.78 -7.15 7.58
C GLU A 17 9.26 -6.56 8.91
N TYR A 18 8.39 -6.43 9.90
CA TYR A 18 8.74 -5.94 11.23
C TYR A 18 9.30 -6.99 12.16
N GLY A 19 9.17 -8.26 11.83
CA GLY A 19 9.66 -9.38 12.64
C GLY A 19 8.84 -9.66 13.90
N ARG A 20 9.23 -10.72 14.60
CA ARG A 20 8.51 -11.21 15.79
C ARG A 20 8.60 -10.28 16.99
N HIS A 21 9.68 -9.54 17.10
CA HIS A 21 9.90 -8.67 18.25
C HIS A 21 8.83 -7.57 18.32
N ILE A 22 8.52 -6.93 17.19
CA ILE A 22 7.48 -5.91 17.13
C ILE A 22 6.11 -6.51 17.41
N HIS A 23 5.79 -7.69 16.87
CA HIS A 23 4.53 -8.37 17.17
C HIS A 23 4.38 -8.67 18.67
N GLN A 24 5.44 -9.15 19.34
CA GLN A 24 5.44 -9.36 20.79
C GLN A 24 5.24 -8.06 21.58
N MET A 25 5.85 -6.96 21.15
CA MET A 25 5.62 -5.65 21.78
C MET A 25 4.17 -5.19 21.62
N ILE A 26 3.55 -5.47 20.48
CA ILE A 26 2.13 -5.16 20.23
C ILE A 26 1.22 -6.03 21.11
N ASP A 27 1.51 -7.33 21.22
CA ASP A 27 0.75 -8.24 22.09
C ASP A 27 0.84 -7.78 23.56
N GLN A 28 2.00 -7.33 24.01
CA GLN A 28 2.18 -6.73 25.33
C GLN A 28 1.36 -5.44 25.48
N ALA A 29 1.34 -4.58 24.44
CA ALA A 29 0.55 -3.35 24.46
C ALA A 29 -0.95 -3.63 24.55
N VAL A 30 -1.44 -4.66 23.89
CA VAL A 30 -2.86 -5.10 23.98
C VAL A 30 -3.19 -5.58 25.39
N ALA A 31 -2.25 -6.27 26.09
CA ALA A 31 -2.43 -6.76 27.44
C ALA A 31 -2.49 -5.65 28.51
N ILE A 32 -2.01 -4.45 28.22
CA ILE A 32 -2.02 -3.31 29.18
C ILE A 32 -3.45 -2.81 29.36
N LYS A 33 -3.96 -2.82 30.60
CA LYS A 33 -5.29 -2.32 30.93
C LYS A 33 -5.39 -0.80 31.01
N ASN A 34 -4.30 -0.15 31.43
CA ASN A 34 -4.24 1.31 31.59
C ASN A 34 -4.09 1.98 30.22
N LYS A 35 -5.04 2.84 29.86
CA LYS A 35 -5.07 3.52 28.55
C LYS A 35 -3.87 4.45 28.34
N GLU A 36 -3.42 5.14 29.37
CA GLU A 36 -2.28 6.06 29.25
C GLU A 36 -0.95 5.32 29.00
N GLU A 37 -0.74 4.20 29.71
CA GLU A 37 0.45 3.36 29.52
C GLU A 37 0.41 2.70 28.14
N ARG A 38 -0.77 2.24 27.71
CA ARG A 38 -0.98 1.67 26.38
C ARG A 38 -0.67 2.69 25.28
N ASN A 39 -1.11 3.95 25.44
CA ASN A 39 -0.78 5.03 24.51
C ASN A 39 0.72 5.34 24.47
N LYS A 40 1.41 5.33 25.61
CA LYS A 40 2.88 5.50 25.67
C LYS A 40 3.59 4.36 24.96
N MET A 41 3.15 3.12 25.20
CA MET A 41 3.72 1.93 24.56
C MET A 41 3.49 1.96 23.04
N ALA A 42 2.30 2.31 22.58
CA ALA A 42 1.99 2.43 21.15
C ALA A 42 2.90 3.47 20.46
N LYS A 43 3.11 4.64 21.07
CA LYS A 43 4.04 5.65 20.54
C LYS A 43 5.48 5.15 20.49
N ALA A 44 5.92 4.39 21.49
CA ALA A 44 7.26 3.78 21.49
C ALA A 44 7.39 2.76 20.34
N ILE A 45 6.38 1.91 20.15
CA ILE A 45 6.36 0.93 19.04
C ILE A 45 6.43 1.65 17.69
N ILE A 46 5.62 2.70 17.48
CA ILE A 46 5.66 3.51 16.26
C ILE A 46 7.06 4.12 16.03
N GLY A 47 7.72 4.59 17.09
CA GLY A 47 9.11 5.07 17.03
C GLY A 47 10.09 4.00 16.53
N VAL A 48 9.97 2.79 17.04
CA VAL A 48 10.82 1.66 16.61
C VAL A 48 10.50 1.26 15.16
N MET A 49 9.23 1.18 14.79
CA MET A 49 8.79 0.90 13.42
C MET A 49 9.31 1.97 12.44
N GLY A 50 9.27 3.25 12.84
CA GLY A 50 9.81 4.35 12.07
C GLY A 50 11.33 4.29 11.89
N ASN A 51 12.07 3.78 12.88
CA ASN A 51 13.52 3.57 12.75
C ASN A 51 13.86 2.41 11.80
N LEU A 52 13.03 1.37 11.75
CA LEU A 52 13.17 0.28 10.78
C LEU A 52 12.84 0.73 9.35
N ASN A 53 11.88 1.65 9.22
CA ASN A 53 11.42 2.17 7.93
C ASN A 53 11.50 3.72 7.91
N PRO A 54 12.70 4.33 7.77
CA PRO A 54 12.88 5.77 7.86
C PRO A 54 12.04 6.56 6.85
N HIS A 55 11.83 6.02 5.66
CA HIS A 55 11.02 6.66 4.61
C HIS A 55 9.54 6.82 5.01
N LEU A 56 9.00 5.94 5.85
CA LEU A 56 7.64 6.09 6.37
C LEU A 56 7.55 7.08 7.54
N ARG A 57 8.67 7.30 8.24
CA ARG A 57 8.76 8.26 9.34
C ARG A 57 8.95 9.69 8.84
N ASP A 58 9.88 9.87 7.88
CA ASP A 58 10.39 11.19 7.49
C ASP A 58 9.46 11.91 6.50
N VAL A 59 8.62 11.18 5.76
CA VAL A 59 7.63 11.75 4.85
C VAL A 59 6.29 11.90 5.57
N PRO A 60 5.77 13.14 5.76
CA PRO A 60 4.51 13.37 6.49
C PRO A 60 3.33 12.60 5.93
N ASP A 61 3.24 12.48 4.60
CA ASP A 61 2.15 11.76 3.91
C ASP A 61 2.14 10.26 4.20
N PHE A 62 3.24 9.69 4.69
CA PHE A 62 3.35 8.26 4.95
C PHE A 62 3.24 7.87 6.42
N GLN A 63 3.28 8.83 7.33
CA GLN A 63 3.20 8.54 8.77
C GLN A 63 1.91 7.82 9.18
N HIS A 64 0.80 8.09 8.49
CA HIS A 64 -0.47 7.38 8.72
C HIS A 64 -0.36 5.87 8.50
N LYS A 65 0.55 5.41 7.62
CA LYS A 65 0.77 3.99 7.32
C LYS A 65 1.34 3.24 8.52
N LEU A 66 2.23 3.86 9.30
CA LEU A 66 2.78 3.25 10.51
C LEU A 66 1.67 2.95 11.54
N TRP A 67 0.74 3.89 11.72
CA TRP A 67 -0.40 3.70 12.60
C TRP A 67 -1.38 2.66 12.06
N ALA A 68 -1.66 2.68 10.76
CA ALA A 68 -2.51 1.66 10.14
C ALA A 68 -1.92 0.26 10.29
N GLN A 69 -0.61 0.09 10.08
CA GLN A 69 0.08 -1.18 10.26
C GLN A 69 0.07 -1.66 11.72
N LEU A 70 0.19 -0.74 12.70
CA LEU A 70 0.04 -1.07 14.11
C LEU A 70 -1.34 -1.67 14.42
N PHE A 71 -2.42 -1.04 13.90
CA PHE A 71 -3.79 -1.56 14.08
C PHE A 71 -3.99 -2.90 13.37
N ILE A 72 -3.43 -3.09 12.19
CA ILE A 72 -3.51 -4.36 11.44
C ILE A 72 -2.81 -5.47 12.21
N MET A 73 -1.57 -5.23 12.72
CA MET A 73 -0.80 -6.21 13.48
C MET A 73 -1.47 -6.60 14.80
N SER A 74 -2.24 -5.68 15.41
CA SER A 74 -3.03 -5.96 16.62
C SER A 74 -4.40 -6.59 16.33
N ASN A 75 -4.69 -7.02 15.08
CA ASN A 75 -6.02 -7.47 14.65
C ASN A 75 -7.16 -6.47 14.96
N PHE A 76 -6.86 -5.18 15.01
CA PHE A 76 -7.77 -4.09 15.37
C PHE A 76 -8.28 -4.13 16.84
N GLU A 77 -7.65 -4.92 17.70
CA GLU A 77 -8.01 -5.03 19.13
C GLU A 77 -7.41 -3.88 19.97
N LEU A 78 -6.36 -3.23 19.47
CA LEU A 78 -5.66 -2.18 20.19
C LEU A 78 -6.50 -0.89 20.24
N ASP A 79 -6.91 -0.49 21.46
CA ASP A 79 -7.59 0.78 21.70
C ASP A 79 -6.61 1.83 22.20
N VAL A 80 -6.11 2.65 21.28
CA VAL A 80 -5.18 3.77 21.53
C VAL A 80 -5.63 5.02 20.80
N ASP A 81 -5.24 6.18 21.32
CA ASP A 81 -5.51 7.46 20.70
C ASP A 81 -4.49 7.70 19.59
N SER A 82 -4.95 7.61 18.34
CA SER A 82 -4.14 7.80 17.14
C SER A 82 -4.41 9.20 16.55
N PRO A 83 -3.39 9.90 16.04
CA PRO A 83 -3.58 11.17 15.35
C PRO A 83 -4.24 11.01 13.97
N PHE A 84 -4.33 9.77 13.48
CA PHE A 84 -4.90 9.43 12.18
C PHE A 84 -6.15 8.57 12.34
N GLU A 85 -7.00 8.57 11.32
CA GLU A 85 -8.20 7.75 11.27
C GLU A 85 -7.86 6.26 11.39
N LYS A 86 -8.61 5.54 12.24
CA LYS A 86 -8.40 4.10 12.41
C LYS A 86 -8.94 3.36 11.19
N PRO A 87 -8.14 2.48 10.55
CA PRO A 87 -8.63 1.69 9.43
C PRO A 87 -9.71 0.71 9.90
N SER A 88 -10.78 0.56 9.12
CA SER A 88 -11.80 -0.41 9.42
C SER A 88 -11.37 -1.82 8.94
N LYS A 89 -11.62 -2.82 9.77
CA LYS A 89 -11.31 -4.22 9.45
C LYS A 89 -12.00 -4.68 8.17
N GLU A 90 -13.23 -4.25 7.95
CA GLU A 90 -14.04 -4.62 6.79
C GLU A 90 -13.43 -4.09 5.48
N LEU A 91 -13.00 -2.83 5.47
CA LEU A 91 -12.34 -2.24 4.31
C LEU A 91 -11.01 -2.94 3.99
N TYR A 92 -10.24 -3.30 5.01
CA TYR A 92 -8.94 -3.94 4.80
C TYR A 92 -9.07 -5.39 4.30
N VAL A 93 -10.00 -6.17 4.86
CA VAL A 93 -10.19 -7.58 4.52
C VAL A 93 -10.94 -7.75 3.20
N ASN A 94 -11.95 -6.92 2.94
CA ASN A 94 -12.87 -7.07 1.82
C ASN A 94 -12.49 -6.23 0.58
N SER A 95 -11.63 -5.22 0.71
CA SER A 95 -11.21 -4.40 -0.43
C SER A 95 -10.21 -5.16 -1.30
N LYS A 96 -10.72 -5.90 -2.26
CA LYS A 96 -9.88 -6.38 -3.35
C LYS A 96 -9.75 -5.26 -4.38
N PRO A 97 -8.53 -4.83 -4.74
CA PRO A 97 -8.36 -3.85 -5.80
C PRO A 97 -8.96 -4.39 -7.10
N ASN A 98 -9.64 -3.53 -7.84
CA ASN A 98 -10.14 -3.88 -9.15
C ASN A 98 -8.98 -4.33 -10.03
N LYS A 99 -9.16 -5.47 -10.69
CA LYS A 99 -8.17 -5.98 -11.63
C LYS A 99 -8.03 -4.98 -12.78
N LEU A 100 -6.81 -4.47 -12.97
CA LEU A 100 -6.50 -3.67 -14.14
C LEU A 100 -6.51 -4.59 -15.36
N GLU A 101 -7.35 -4.26 -16.33
CA GLU A 101 -7.35 -4.93 -17.61
C GLU A 101 -6.18 -4.43 -18.45
N TYR A 102 -5.48 -5.34 -19.10
CA TYR A 102 -4.51 -4.97 -20.12
C TYR A 102 -5.26 -4.41 -21.32
N PRO A 103 -4.90 -3.22 -21.83
CA PRO A 103 -5.48 -2.70 -23.05
C PRO A 103 -5.14 -3.67 -24.19
N GLN A 104 -6.13 -4.47 -24.60
CA GLN A 104 -6.00 -5.40 -25.72
C GLN A 104 -6.31 -4.63 -26.99
N SER A 105 -5.29 -4.04 -27.57
CA SER A 105 -5.38 -3.42 -28.88
C SER A 105 -4.50 -4.19 -29.85
N TYR A 106 -5.13 -4.73 -30.88
CA TYR A 106 -4.43 -5.42 -31.95
C TYR A 106 -4.29 -4.46 -33.14
N PRO A 107 -3.16 -3.70 -33.25
CA PRO A 107 -2.98 -2.80 -34.39
C PRO A 107 -2.87 -3.63 -35.69
N LYS A 108 -3.52 -3.14 -36.75
CA LYS A 108 -3.46 -3.79 -38.06
C LYS A 108 -2.01 -3.95 -38.55
N TYR A 109 -1.19 -2.96 -38.27
CA TYR A 109 0.25 -2.96 -38.54
C TYR A 109 1.02 -2.89 -37.22
N ARG A 110 1.61 -4.00 -36.80
CA ARG A 110 2.32 -4.10 -35.51
C ARG A 110 3.55 -3.20 -35.41
N PHE A 111 4.16 -2.88 -36.54
CA PHE A 111 5.39 -2.08 -36.60
C PHE A 111 5.17 -0.64 -36.11
N TYR A 112 3.98 -0.08 -36.34
CA TYR A 112 3.67 1.29 -35.95
C TYR A 112 3.07 1.43 -34.56
N GLY A 113 2.60 0.33 -33.98
CA GLY A 113 1.96 0.33 -32.67
C GLY A 113 0.59 1.03 -32.66
N ASN A 114 0.03 1.18 -31.45
CA ASN A 114 -1.30 1.77 -31.29
C ASN A 114 -1.32 3.29 -31.36
N ASN A 115 -0.21 3.95 -31.06
CA ASN A 115 -0.17 5.40 -31.04
C ASN A 115 -0.36 5.99 -32.45
N ILE A 116 0.34 5.42 -33.43
CA ILE A 116 0.17 5.86 -34.82
C ILE A 116 -1.27 5.65 -35.31
N LYS A 117 -1.86 4.50 -34.99
CA LYS A 117 -3.27 4.26 -35.32
C LYS A 117 -4.20 5.31 -34.70
N LYS A 118 -4.01 5.63 -33.42
CA LYS A 118 -4.82 6.68 -32.76
C LYS A 118 -4.62 8.06 -33.39
N MET A 119 -3.38 8.39 -33.77
CA MET A 119 -3.11 9.65 -34.48
C MET A 119 -3.83 9.71 -35.83
N ILE A 120 -3.82 8.63 -36.60
CA ILE A 120 -4.53 8.52 -37.86
C ILE A 120 -6.05 8.67 -37.64
N ASP A 121 -6.61 7.95 -36.63
CA ASP A 121 -8.04 8.02 -36.34
C ASP A 121 -8.47 9.44 -35.93
N ILE A 122 -7.63 10.17 -35.21
CA ILE A 122 -7.87 11.59 -34.88
C ILE A 122 -7.77 12.47 -36.11
N ALA A 123 -6.74 12.29 -36.94
CA ALA A 123 -6.55 13.09 -38.16
C ALA A 123 -7.66 12.89 -39.18
N LEU A 124 -8.23 11.69 -39.28
CA LEU A 124 -9.39 11.39 -40.13
C LEU A 124 -10.65 12.14 -39.67
N GLY A 125 -10.79 12.46 -38.40
CA GLY A 125 -11.89 13.26 -37.86
C GLY A 125 -11.76 14.76 -38.09
N TRP A 126 -10.62 15.25 -38.60
CA TRP A 126 -10.41 16.67 -38.86
C TRP A 126 -10.94 17.04 -40.23
N GLU A 127 -11.39 18.30 -40.37
CA GLU A 127 -11.72 18.88 -41.66
C GLU A 127 -10.47 19.00 -42.54
N ASP A 128 -10.67 18.95 -43.86
CA ASP A 128 -9.56 19.07 -44.80
C ASP A 128 -8.94 20.46 -44.70
N GLY A 129 -7.65 20.52 -44.41
CA GLY A 129 -6.90 21.75 -44.22
C GLY A 129 -5.43 21.49 -43.89
N GLU A 130 -4.67 22.58 -43.80
CA GLU A 130 -3.23 22.57 -43.61
C GLU A 130 -2.79 21.74 -42.39
N LEU A 131 -3.55 21.77 -41.28
CA LEU A 131 -3.27 20.99 -40.08
C LEU A 131 -3.36 19.48 -40.30
N LYS A 132 -4.35 19.04 -41.08
CA LYS A 132 -4.53 17.63 -41.43
C LYS A 132 -3.39 17.15 -42.32
N ASP A 133 -3.03 17.95 -43.30
CA ASP A 133 -1.94 17.65 -44.25
C ASP A 133 -0.59 17.56 -43.51
N LEU A 134 -0.27 18.52 -42.63
CA LEU A 134 0.90 18.50 -41.80
C LEU A 134 0.94 17.28 -40.89
N SER A 135 -0.18 16.90 -40.26
CA SER A 135 -0.26 15.71 -39.41
C SER A 135 0.03 14.44 -40.20
N LEU A 136 -0.51 14.30 -41.41
CA LEU A 136 -0.30 13.13 -42.26
C LEU A 136 1.14 13.02 -42.80
N ILE A 137 1.83 14.14 -43.00
CA ILE A 137 3.25 14.15 -43.41
C ILE A 137 4.17 13.59 -42.29
N HIS A 138 3.80 13.82 -41.03
CA HIS A 138 4.61 13.38 -39.88
C HIS A 138 4.30 11.95 -39.39
N ILE A 139 3.26 11.31 -39.89
CA ILE A 139 2.92 9.92 -39.58
C ILE A 139 3.66 9.00 -40.56
#